data_116c544222cce47c909b598a0c30c1c0
#
_entry.id   116c544222cce47c909b598a0c30c1c0
#
_cell.length_a   1.000
_cell.length_b   1.000
_cell.length_c   1.000
_cell.angle_alpha   90.00
_cell.angle_beta   90.00
_cell.angle_gamma   90.00
#
_symmetry.space_group_name_H-M   'P 1'
#
loop_
_entity.id
_entity.type
_entity.pdbx_description
1 polymer ?
#
loop_
_entity_poly.entity_id
_entity_poly.type
_entity_poly.pdbx_seq_one_letter_code
_entity_poly.pdbx_strand_id
1 'polypeptide(L)'
;MGKKIFSGVQPTGNLHLGNYLGAIKNFVELNNDNENKCVFCVVDLHAITVKQEPRELKNNIRETVATFIASGIDHKKSIIFNQSKVPAHAEGAWILSCVARMGWLNRMTQFKEKAGKDKEKASIGLYSYPILMAADILLYDATHVPVGDDQKQHLELCRDIAQKFNNDFKIDNFLQVPEPLIQKEFSRIMSLKDGSK
;
A
#
# COMPACT_ATOMS: atom_id res chain seq x y z
N MET A 1 -13.96 -14.44 13.36
CA MET A 1 -14.35 -13.44 12.35
C MET A 1 -13.29 -13.44 11.26
N GLY A 2 -13.69 -13.53 10.00
CA GLY A 2 -12.78 -13.45 8.87
C GLY A 2 -12.05 -12.11 8.81
N LYS A 3 -10.84 -12.11 8.21
CA LYS A 3 -10.03 -10.91 8.09
C LYS A 3 -10.53 -10.02 6.97
N LYS A 4 -10.55 -8.71 7.20
CA LYS A 4 -10.66 -7.71 6.12
C LYS A 4 -9.23 -7.31 5.73
N ILE A 5 -8.82 -7.66 4.52
CA ILE A 5 -7.44 -7.50 4.05
C ILE A 5 -7.40 -6.43 2.97
N PHE A 6 -6.56 -5.43 3.16
CA PHE A 6 -6.23 -4.45 2.12
C PHE A 6 -4.80 -4.62 1.66
N SER A 7 -4.58 -4.58 0.35
CA SER A 7 -3.24 -4.51 -0.21
C SER A 7 -3.20 -3.70 -1.50
N GLY A 8 -2.10 -3.00 -1.72
CA GLY A 8 -1.88 -2.17 -2.89
C GLY A 8 -0.62 -2.55 -3.65
N VAL A 9 -0.67 -2.47 -4.98
CA VAL A 9 0.49 -2.63 -5.86
C VAL A 9 0.62 -1.41 -6.75
N GLN A 10 1.82 -0.84 -6.80
CA GLN A 10 2.10 0.27 -7.71
C GLN A 10 2.22 -0.24 -9.14
N PRO A 11 1.57 0.43 -10.11
CA PRO A 11 1.67 0.08 -11.53
C PRO A 11 2.97 0.63 -12.14
N THR A 12 4.12 0.11 -11.71
CA THR A 12 5.45 0.60 -12.14
C THR A 12 5.94 -0.05 -13.44
N GLY A 13 5.12 -0.86 -14.09
CA GLY A 13 5.46 -1.59 -15.32
C GLY A 13 6.37 -2.80 -15.07
N ASN A 14 6.56 -3.62 -16.13
CA ASN A 14 7.48 -4.76 -16.13
C ASN A 14 7.38 -5.64 -14.87
N LEU A 15 6.16 -6.08 -14.54
CA LEU A 15 5.97 -7.05 -13.47
C LEU A 15 6.85 -8.28 -13.75
N HIS A 16 7.71 -8.60 -12.83
CA HIS A 16 8.66 -9.70 -12.94
C HIS A 16 8.44 -10.73 -11.84
N LEU A 17 9.17 -11.84 -11.92
CA LEU A 17 9.04 -12.94 -10.96
C LEU A 17 9.15 -12.49 -9.49
N GLY A 18 9.96 -11.47 -9.19
CA GLY A 18 10.08 -10.90 -7.86
C GLY A 18 8.78 -10.26 -7.36
N ASN A 19 8.04 -9.54 -8.22
CA ASN A 19 6.74 -8.98 -7.86
C ASN A 19 5.69 -10.09 -7.62
N TYR A 20 5.75 -11.15 -8.45
CA TYR A 20 4.87 -12.29 -8.29
C TYR A 20 5.13 -13.01 -6.96
N LEU A 21 6.35 -13.40 -6.68
CA LEU A 21 6.71 -14.14 -5.46
C LEU A 21 6.60 -13.26 -4.20
N GLY A 22 6.97 -11.98 -4.30
CA GLY A 22 7.00 -11.06 -3.16
C GLY A 22 5.63 -10.51 -2.74
N ALA A 23 4.64 -10.51 -3.65
CA ALA A 23 3.34 -9.94 -3.35
C ALA A 23 2.17 -10.75 -3.92
N ILE A 24 2.13 -10.98 -5.24
CA ILE A 24 0.93 -11.47 -5.92
C ILE A 24 0.59 -12.91 -5.51
N LYS A 25 1.58 -13.78 -5.35
CA LYS A 25 1.38 -15.16 -4.86
C LYS A 25 0.64 -15.17 -3.52
N ASN A 26 1.07 -14.32 -2.60
CA ASN A 26 0.41 -14.19 -1.30
C ASN A 26 -1.03 -13.67 -1.41
N PHE A 27 -1.28 -12.72 -2.32
CA PHE A 27 -2.64 -12.23 -2.57
C PHE A 27 -3.56 -13.36 -3.04
N VAL A 28 -3.06 -14.25 -3.91
CA VAL A 28 -3.79 -15.44 -4.37
C VAL A 28 -4.10 -16.38 -3.19
N GLU A 29 -3.13 -16.63 -2.32
CA GLU A 29 -3.32 -17.47 -1.13
C GLU A 29 -4.35 -16.87 -0.16
N LEU A 30 -4.26 -15.56 0.10
CA LEU A 30 -5.23 -14.84 0.94
C LEU A 30 -6.63 -14.82 0.33
N ASN A 31 -6.72 -14.67 -1.00
CA ASN A 31 -7.98 -14.69 -1.74
C ASN A 31 -8.64 -16.08 -1.75
N ASN A 32 -7.86 -17.16 -1.70
CA ASN A 32 -8.37 -18.52 -1.68
C ASN A 32 -8.98 -18.93 -0.33
N ASP A 33 -8.61 -18.25 0.75
CA ASP A 33 -9.24 -18.44 2.05
C ASP A 33 -10.62 -17.76 2.05
N ASN A 34 -11.69 -18.56 2.10
CA ASN A 34 -13.07 -18.10 2.02
C ASN A 34 -13.53 -17.25 3.21
N GLU A 35 -12.81 -17.27 4.32
CA GLU A 35 -13.10 -16.41 5.46
C GLU A 35 -12.60 -14.98 5.26
N ASN A 36 -11.63 -14.77 4.38
CA ASN A 36 -11.05 -13.46 4.13
C ASN A 36 -11.91 -12.62 3.16
N LYS A 37 -12.01 -11.33 3.47
CA LYS A 37 -12.52 -10.31 2.56
C LYS A 37 -11.36 -9.49 2.05
N CYS A 38 -10.95 -9.72 0.80
CA CYS A 38 -9.77 -9.08 0.22
C CYS A 38 -10.14 -7.90 -0.68
N VAL A 39 -9.40 -6.82 -0.52
CA VAL A 39 -9.48 -5.60 -1.33
C VAL A 39 -8.08 -5.33 -1.90
N PHE A 40 -7.94 -5.44 -3.21
CA PHE A 40 -6.69 -5.24 -3.93
C PHE A 40 -6.76 -3.96 -4.76
N CYS A 41 -5.86 -3.04 -4.48
CA CYS A 41 -5.81 -1.73 -5.11
C CYS A 41 -4.60 -1.58 -6.03
N VAL A 42 -4.81 -1.10 -7.25
CA VAL A 42 -3.72 -0.60 -8.10
C VAL A 42 -3.51 0.86 -7.71
N VAL A 43 -2.40 1.13 -7.01
CA VAL A 43 -2.16 2.42 -6.36
C VAL A 43 -1.43 3.41 -7.27
N ASP A 44 -2.15 3.92 -8.27
CA ASP A 44 -1.64 4.83 -9.28
C ASP A 44 -1.34 6.24 -8.75
N LEU A 45 -2.00 6.71 -7.68
CA LEU A 45 -1.66 7.96 -7.02
C LEU A 45 -0.30 7.87 -6.32
N HIS A 46 0.10 6.70 -5.82
CA HIS A 46 1.45 6.49 -5.31
C HIS A 46 2.48 6.48 -6.44
N ALA A 47 2.13 5.95 -7.61
CA ALA A 47 3.06 5.91 -8.74
C ALA A 47 3.46 7.32 -9.21
N ILE A 48 2.54 8.29 -9.17
CA ILE A 48 2.82 9.66 -9.62
C ILE A 48 3.64 10.51 -8.63
N THR A 49 4.02 9.96 -7.48
CA THR A 49 4.99 10.62 -6.57
C THR A 49 6.36 10.78 -7.21
N VAL A 50 6.64 10.00 -8.23
CA VAL A 50 7.75 10.15 -9.16
C VAL A 50 7.22 10.33 -10.58
N LYS A 51 8.01 10.97 -11.45
CA LYS A 51 7.59 11.28 -12.82
C LYS A 51 7.20 10.00 -13.57
N GLN A 52 6.01 10.00 -14.14
CA GLN A 52 5.47 8.92 -14.98
C GLN A 52 5.17 9.44 -16.38
N GLU A 53 5.33 8.61 -17.41
CA GLU A 53 4.76 8.88 -18.73
C GLU A 53 3.27 8.47 -18.72
N PRO A 54 2.32 9.40 -19.03
CA PRO A 54 0.89 9.11 -18.84
C PRO A 54 0.36 7.91 -19.61
N ARG A 55 0.87 7.66 -20.83
CA ARG A 55 0.46 6.52 -21.64
C ARG A 55 0.94 5.20 -21.06
N GLU A 56 2.19 5.19 -20.59
CA GLU A 56 2.78 4.01 -19.94
C GLU A 56 2.07 3.70 -18.62
N LEU A 57 1.82 4.71 -17.79
CA LEU A 57 1.09 4.51 -16.54
C LEU A 57 -0.29 3.88 -16.79
N LYS A 58 -1.02 4.36 -17.81
CA LYS A 58 -2.33 3.79 -18.16
C LYS A 58 -2.24 2.34 -18.60
N ASN A 59 -1.20 1.96 -19.34
CA ASN A 59 -0.97 0.58 -19.76
C ASN A 59 -0.57 -0.28 -18.55
N ASN A 60 0.34 0.20 -17.72
CA ASN A 60 0.82 -0.51 -16.53
C ASN A 60 -0.31 -0.80 -15.52
N ILE A 61 -1.28 0.13 -15.36
CA ILE A 61 -2.48 -0.11 -14.55
C ILE A 61 -3.25 -1.31 -15.08
N ARG A 62 -3.47 -1.39 -16.40
CA ARG A 62 -4.22 -2.50 -17.03
C ARG A 62 -3.47 -3.82 -16.91
N GLU A 63 -2.15 -3.80 -17.14
CA GLU A 63 -1.29 -4.97 -17.03
C GLU A 63 -1.25 -5.51 -15.59
N THR A 64 -1.21 -4.61 -14.59
CA THR A 64 -1.25 -5.01 -13.19
C THR A 64 -2.56 -5.74 -12.85
N VAL A 65 -3.71 -5.21 -13.28
CA VAL A 65 -5.01 -5.87 -13.08
C VAL A 65 -5.07 -7.20 -13.82
N ALA A 66 -4.60 -7.24 -15.08
CA ALA A 66 -4.56 -8.48 -15.88
C ALA A 66 -3.69 -9.54 -15.19
N THR A 67 -2.55 -9.13 -14.64
CA THR A 67 -1.65 -10.03 -13.89
C THR A 67 -2.31 -10.56 -12.63
N PHE A 68 -3.04 -9.75 -11.87
CA PHE A 68 -3.79 -10.23 -10.70
C PHE A 68 -4.76 -11.34 -11.08
N ILE A 69 -5.57 -11.13 -12.11
CA ILE A 69 -6.56 -12.11 -12.59
C ILE A 69 -5.86 -13.36 -13.13
N ALA A 70 -4.84 -13.19 -13.98
CA ALA A 70 -4.10 -14.29 -14.58
C ALA A 70 -3.35 -15.15 -13.55
N SER A 71 -2.93 -14.53 -12.43
CA SER A 71 -2.27 -15.23 -11.31
C SER A 71 -3.25 -16.01 -10.43
N GLY A 72 -4.56 -15.85 -10.60
CA GLY A 72 -5.57 -16.62 -9.87
C GLY A 72 -6.34 -15.84 -8.80
N ILE A 73 -6.23 -14.50 -8.75
CA ILE A 73 -7.11 -13.71 -7.89
C ILE A 73 -8.53 -13.75 -8.48
N ASP A 74 -9.46 -14.29 -7.72
CA ASP A 74 -10.87 -14.38 -8.11
C ASP A 74 -11.58 -13.03 -7.88
N HIS A 75 -11.80 -12.31 -8.97
CA HIS A 75 -12.49 -11.01 -8.97
C HIS A 75 -13.98 -11.07 -8.57
N LYS A 76 -14.55 -12.28 -8.46
CA LYS A 76 -15.91 -12.46 -7.94
C LYS A 76 -15.95 -12.54 -6.42
N LYS A 77 -14.84 -12.93 -5.80
CA LYS A 77 -14.66 -13.01 -4.34
C LYS A 77 -14.03 -11.76 -3.74
N SER A 78 -13.11 -11.13 -4.48
CA SER A 78 -12.34 -9.97 -4.04
C SER A 78 -12.64 -8.73 -4.85
N ILE A 79 -12.47 -7.58 -4.23
CA ILE A 79 -12.58 -6.29 -4.90
C ILE A 79 -11.21 -5.96 -5.50
N ILE A 80 -11.17 -5.70 -6.81
CA ILE A 80 -10.00 -5.18 -7.51
C ILE A 80 -10.37 -3.83 -8.11
N PHE A 81 -9.62 -2.78 -7.81
CA PHE A 81 -9.89 -1.45 -8.31
C PHE A 81 -8.65 -0.59 -8.49
N ASN A 82 -8.80 0.53 -9.21
CA ASN A 82 -7.76 1.54 -9.38
C ASN A 82 -7.98 2.70 -8.41
N GLN A 83 -6.97 3.06 -7.64
CA GLN A 83 -7.01 4.04 -6.55
C GLN A 83 -7.60 5.38 -6.97
N SER A 84 -7.14 5.94 -8.10
CA SER A 84 -7.63 7.26 -8.59
C SER A 84 -9.11 7.26 -9.02
N LYS A 85 -9.75 6.09 -9.11
CA LYS A 85 -11.19 5.99 -9.39
C LYS A 85 -12.07 6.15 -8.16
N VAL A 86 -11.46 6.19 -6.98
CA VAL A 86 -12.15 6.41 -5.70
C VAL A 86 -11.61 7.70 -5.07
N PRO A 87 -12.26 8.86 -5.28
CA PRO A 87 -11.76 10.17 -4.80
C PRO A 87 -11.51 10.23 -3.29
N ALA A 88 -12.23 9.42 -2.52
CA ALA A 88 -12.10 9.35 -1.07
C ALA A 88 -10.66 9.05 -0.58
N HIS A 89 -9.81 8.42 -1.39
CA HIS A 89 -8.40 8.19 -1.04
C HIS A 89 -7.64 9.51 -0.87
N ALA A 90 -7.77 10.42 -1.85
CA ALA A 90 -7.12 11.73 -1.79
C ALA A 90 -7.76 12.63 -0.72
N GLU A 91 -9.08 12.58 -0.57
CA GLU A 91 -9.83 13.30 0.45
C GLU A 91 -9.47 12.81 1.86
N GLY A 92 -9.45 11.50 2.07
CA GLY A 92 -9.00 10.88 3.32
C GLY A 92 -7.54 11.20 3.65
N ALA A 93 -6.66 11.19 2.65
CA ALA A 93 -5.26 11.59 2.84
C ALA A 93 -5.14 13.04 3.33
N TRP A 94 -5.96 13.96 2.79
CA TRP A 94 -5.99 15.34 3.27
C TRP A 94 -6.46 15.43 4.73
N ILE A 95 -7.56 14.78 5.08
CA ILE A 95 -8.09 14.76 6.44
C ILE A 95 -7.04 14.19 7.42
N LEU A 96 -6.43 13.05 7.08
CA LEU A 96 -5.39 12.44 7.91
C LEU A 96 -4.12 13.25 7.99
N SER A 97 -3.80 14.08 6.98
CA SER A 97 -2.67 15.02 7.03
C SER A 97 -2.86 16.07 8.13
N CYS A 98 -4.11 16.43 8.45
CA CYS A 98 -4.42 17.35 9.55
C CYS A 98 -4.28 16.71 10.94
N VAL A 99 -4.18 15.37 11.01
CA VAL A 99 -3.99 14.59 12.24
C VAL A 99 -2.55 14.15 12.42
N ALA A 100 -1.90 13.73 11.33
CA ALA A 100 -0.52 13.25 11.33
C ALA A 100 0.48 14.32 11.80
N ARG A 101 1.61 13.88 12.36
CA ARG A 101 2.65 14.79 12.87
C ARG A 101 3.85 14.81 11.95
N MET A 102 4.40 16.01 11.68
CA MET A 102 5.62 16.18 10.89
C MET A 102 6.78 15.32 11.42
N GLY A 103 6.93 15.21 12.76
CA GLY A 103 7.98 14.40 13.37
C GLY A 103 7.87 12.90 13.06
N TRP A 104 6.69 12.39 12.76
CA TRP A 104 6.50 11.00 12.33
C TRP A 104 7.00 10.79 10.90
N LEU A 105 6.64 11.70 10.00
CA LEU A 105 7.09 11.66 8.59
C LEU A 105 8.60 11.85 8.48
N ASN A 106 9.19 12.72 9.28
CA ASN A 106 10.65 12.95 9.29
C ASN A 106 11.46 11.69 9.66
N ARG A 107 10.86 10.73 10.35
CA ARG A 107 11.51 9.46 10.71
C ARG A 107 11.43 8.41 9.61
N MET A 108 10.57 8.60 8.58
CA MET A 108 10.40 7.64 7.50
C MET A 108 11.68 7.47 6.70
N THR A 109 12.19 6.24 6.64
CA THR A 109 13.46 5.92 5.97
C THR A 109 13.35 5.97 4.46
N GLN A 110 12.26 5.49 3.89
CA GLN A 110 12.05 5.47 2.43
C GLN A 110 12.04 6.86 1.78
N PHE A 111 11.56 7.90 2.48
CA PHE A 111 11.70 9.27 1.97
C PHE A 111 13.17 9.65 1.83
N LYS A 112 13.99 9.31 2.82
CA LYS A 112 15.43 9.63 2.81
C LYS A 112 16.16 8.93 1.67
N GLU A 113 15.79 7.68 1.38
CA GLU A 113 16.36 6.87 0.30
C GLU A 113 15.93 7.37 -1.08
N LYS A 114 14.63 7.61 -1.29
CA LYS A 114 14.07 8.03 -2.59
C LYS A 114 14.37 9.48 -2.95
N ALA A 115 14.43 10.39 -1.97
CA ALA A 115 14.80 11.79 -2.19
C ALA A 115 16.29 11.96 -2.52
N GLY A 116 17.14 10.98 -2.19
CA GLY A 116 18.57 11.04 -2.46
C GLY A 116 19.29 12.19 -1.74
N LYS A 117 20.31 12.75 -2.41
CA LYS A 117 21.12 13.86 -1.86
C LYS A 117 20.42 15.21 -1.93
N ASP A 118 19.47 15.38 -2.85
CA ASP A 118 18.84 16.67 -3.15
C ASP A 118 17.36 16.66 -2.67
N LYS A 119 17.21 16.67 -1.36
CA LYS A 119 15.88 16.60 -0.72
C LYS A 119 14.98 17.78 -1.04
N GLU A 120 15.56 18.93 -1.37
CA GLU A 120 14.81 20.15 -1.68
C GLU A 120 14.08 20.04 -3.03
N LYS A 121 14.53 19.15 -3.93
CA LYS A 121 13.86 18.88 -5.20
C LYS A 121 12.83 17.75 -5.12
N ALA A 122 12.73 17.08 -3.98
CA ALA A 122 11.72 16.05 -3.79
C ALA A 122 10.32 16.65 -3.76
N SER A 123 9.35 15.98 -4.39
CA SER A 123 7.96 16.45 -4.35
C SER A 123 7.36 16.31 -2.95
N ILE A 124 6.40 17.18 -2.61
CA ILE A 124 5.63 17.04 -1.38
C ILE A 124 4.89 15.69 -1.36
N GLY A 125 4.42 15.21 -2.51
CA GLY A 125 3.80 13.89 -2.64
C GLY A 125 4.73 12.76 -2.20
N LEU A 126 6.02 12.83 -2.52
CA LEU A 126 7.01 11.85 -2.06
C LEU A 126 7.25 11.92 -0.54
N TYR A 127 7.05 13.07 0.08
CA TYR A 127 7.14 13.23 1.53
C TYR A 127 5.88 12.75 2.25
N SER A 128 4.70 13.02 1.69
CA SER A 128 3.39 12.79 2.33
C SER A 128 2.72 11.47 1.93
N TYR A 129 3.25 10.70 0.94
CA TYR A 129 2.61 9.47 0.51
C TYR A 129 2.34 8.43 1.62
N PRO A 130 3.07 8.38 2.75
CA PRO A 130 2.73 7.47 3.83
C PRO A 130 1.36 7.78 4.46
N ILE A 131 0.90 9.03 4.40
CA ILE A 131 -0.43 9.42 4.86
C ILE A 131 -1.49 8.96 3.85
N LEU A 132 -1.22 9.05 2.55
CA LEU A 132 -2.09 8.48 1.52
C LEU A 132 -2.22 6.96 1.69
N MET A 133 -1.11 6.27 1.99
CA MET A 133 -1.15 4.83 2.30
C MET A 133 -2.01 4.53 3.54
N ALA A 134 -1.93 5.36 4.58
CA ALA A 134 -2.80 5.23 5.74
C ALA A 134 -4.28 5.41 5.35
N ALA A 135 -4.61 6.40 4.52
CA ALA A 135 -5.95 6.59 3.99
C ALA A 135 -6.44 5.38 3.20
N ASP A 136 -5.59 4.83 2.32
CA ASP A 136 -5.91 3.63 1.53
C ASP A 136 -6.37 2.46 2.41
N ILE A 137 -5.71 2.27 3.54
CA ILE A 137 -5.98 1.16 4.47
C ILE A 137 -7.21 1.44 5.34
N LEU A 138 -7.29 2.65 5.90
CA LEU A 138 -8.28 2.99 6.92
C LEU A 138 -9.69 3.20 6.33
N LEU A 139 -9.80 3.62 5.08
CA LEU A 139 -11.08 3.79 4.38
C LEU A 139 -11.90 2.50 4.26
N TYR A 140 -11.26 1.35 4.29
CA TYR A 140 -11.92 0.05 4.10
C TYR A 140 -12.07 -0.74 5.39
N ASP A 141 -11.83 -0.15 6.56
CA ASP A 141 -11.80 -0.85 7.85
C ASP A 141 -10.92 -2.11 7.80
N ALA A 142 -9.78 -2.04 7.13
CA ALA A 142 -8.90 -3.17 7.02
C ALA A 142 -8.41 -3.60 8.40
N THR A 143 -8.63 -4.87 8.73
CA THR A 143 -8.14 -5.43 9.99
C THR A 143 -6.71 -5.91 9.87
N HIS A 144 -6.29 -6.28 8.64
CA HIS A 144 -4.97 -6.82 8.38
C HIS A 144 -4.41 -6.29 7.06
N VAL A 145 -3.10 -6.08 7.04
CA VAL A 145 -2.36 -5.65 5.85
C VAL A 145 -1.15 -6.56 5.65
N PRO A 146 -1.02 -7.26 4.52
CA PRO A 146 0.19 -8.01 4.20
C PRO A 146 1.34 -7.04 3.94
N VAL A 147 2.41 -7.17 4.71
CA VAL A 147 3.58 -6.29 4.64
C VAL A 147 4.87 -7.06 4.58
N GLY A 148 5.77 -6.65 3.71
CA GLY A 148 7.18 -6.99 3.76
C GLY A 148 7.92 -6.18 4.84
N ASP A 149 9.16 -6.52 5.11
CA ASP A 149 9.96 -5.85 6.13
C ASP A 149 10.13 -4.34 5.87
N ASP A 150 10.23 -3.93 4.61
CA ASP A 150 10.37 -2.55 4.17
C ASP A 150 9.09 -1.70 4.37
N GLN A 151 7.92 -2.33 4.48
CA GLN A 151 6.64 -1.65 4.65
C GLN A 151 6.16 -1.59 6.12
N LYS A 152 6.85 -2.26 7.04
CA LYS A 152 6.47 -2.26 8.46
C LYS A 152 6.37 -0.86 9.05
N GLN A 153 7.33 0.01 8.75
CA GLN A 153 7.36 1.38 9.25
C GLN A 153 6.16 2.21 8.77
N HIS A 154 5.68 1.98 7.55
CA HIS A 154 4.49 2.65 7.02
C HIS A 154 3.22 2.16 7.71
N LEU A 155 3.12 0.87 7.99
CA LEU A 155 1.97 0.34 8.71
C LEU A 155 1.94 0.83 10.16
N GLU A 156 3.08 0.95 10.83
CA GLU A 156 3.16 1.56 12.16
C GLU A 156 2.67 3.01 12.14
N LEU A 157 3.08 3.80 11.13
CA LEU A 157 2.57 5.16 10.96
C LEU A 157 1.03 5.18 10.76
N CYS A 158 0.50 4.25 9.97
CA CYS A 158 -0.95 4.11 9.77
C CYS A 158 -1.66 3.85 11.11
N ARG A 159 -1.11 2.96 11.94
CA ARG A 159 -1.62 2.63 13.28
C ARG A 159 -1.58 3.85 14.20
N ASP A 160 -0.46 4.58 14.23
CA ASP A 160 -0.29 5.81 15.02
C ASP A 160 -1.34 6.87 14.61
N ILE A 161 -1.59 7.04 13.32
CA ILE A 161 -2.60 7.99 12.80
C ILE A 161 -4.00 7.56 13.23
N ALA A 162 -4.36 6.27 13.08
CA ALA A 162 -5.67 5.76 13.47
C ALA A 162 -5.92 5.93 14.98
N GLN A 163 -4.95 5.56 15.82
CA GLN A 163 -5.04 5.72 17.26
C GLN A 163 -5.15 7.19 17.68
N LYS A 164 -4.33 8.06 17.06
CA LYS A 164 -4.40 9.49 17.36
C LYS A 164 -5.75 10.08 16.97
N PHE A 165 -6.28 9.73 15.78
CA PHE A 165 -7.58 10.17 15.32
C PHE A 165 -8.67 9.77 16.33
N ASN A 166 -8.74 8.49 16.69
CA ASN A 166 -9.72 7.99 17.64
C ASN A 166 -9.63 8.69 19.00
N ASN A 167 -8.41 8.93 19.50
CA ASN A 167 -8.17 9.61 20.77
C ASN A 167 -8.54 11.10 20.72
N ASP A 168 -8.14 11.83 19.68
CA ASP A 168 -8.39 13.26 19.54
C ASP A 168 -9.89 13.56 19.46
N PHE A 169 -10.64 12.72 18.77
CA PHE A 169 -12.09 12.85 18.62
C PHE A 169 -12.90 12.11 19.70
N LYS A 170 -12.25 11.39 20.62
CA LYS A 170 -12.87 10.63 21.70
C LYS A 170 -13.94 9.65 21.19
N ILE A 171 -13.62 8.96 20.09
CA ILE A 171 -14.50 7.99 19.45
C ILE A 171 -13.78 6.63 19.46
N ASP A 172 -14.36 5.66 20.15
CA ASP A 172 -13.79 4.31 20.22
C ASP A 172 -13.87 3.60 18.88
N ASN A 173 -12.72 3.17 18.36
CA ASN A 173 -12.59 2.34 17.16
C ASN A 173 -13.30 2.87 15.88
N PHE A 174 -13.40 4.18 15.71
CA PHE A 174 -13.92 4.76 14.48
C PHE A 174 -13.02 4.40 13.28
N LEU A 175 -11.71 4.61 13.43
CA LEU A 175 -10.73 4.07 12.50
C LEU A 175 -10.20 2.74 13.06
N GLN A 176 -10.39 1.66 12.31
CA GLN A 176 -9.87 0.35 12.65
C GLN A 176 -8.33 0.38 12.64
N VAL A 177 -7.71 -0.01 13.74
CA VAL A 177 -6.23 -0.13 13.81
C VAL A 177 -5.82 -1.45 13.14
N PRO A 178 -5.12 -1.44 12.00
CA PRO A 178 -4.79 -2.65 11.27
C PRO A 178 -3.62 -3.43 11.91
N GLU A 179 -3.63 -4.76 11.74
CA GLU A 179 -2.54 -5.64 12.14
C GLU A 179 -1.69 -6.08 10.95
N PRO A 180 -0.37 -6.23 11.11
CA PRO A 180 0.49 -6.72 10.04
C PRO A 180 0.26 -8.21 9.81
N LEU A 181 0.13 -8.62 8.54
CA LEU A 181 0.30 -10.00 8.11
C LEU A 181 1.73 -10.18 7.60
N ILE A 182 2.59 -10.70 8.47
CA ILE A 182 3.99 -10.94 8.13
C ILE A 182 4.09 -12.27 7.39
N GLN A 183 4.61 -12.23 6.17
CA GLN A 183 4.90 -13.43 5.42
C GLN A 183 6.13 -14.14 6.01
N LYS A 184 5.97 -15.42 6.36
CA LYS A 184 7.09 -16.24 6.83
C LYS A 184 7.98 -16.72 5.68
N GLU A 185 7.39 -16.88 4.48
CA GLU A 185 8.08 -17.33 3.28
C GLU A 185 8.22 -16.15 2.29
N PHE A 186 9.38 -16.05 1.65
CA PHE A 186 9.72 -15.01 0.66
C PHE A 186 9.73 -13.56 1.19
N SER A 187 9.97 -13.34 2.48
CA SER A 187 10.10 -12.00 3.06
C SER A 187 11.20 -11.14 2.38
N ARG A 188 12.17 -11.80 1.75
CA ARG A 188 13.22 -11.16 0.95
C ARG A 188 13.55 -12.02 -0.26
N ILE A 189 13.27 -11.49 -1.46
CA ILE A 189 13.64 -12.10 -2.73
C ILE A 189 14.92 -11.44 -3.20
N MET A 190 15.97 -12.26 -3.31
CA MET A 190 17.28 -11.81 -3.75
C MET A 190 17.34 -11.72 -5.28
N SER A 191 18.22 -10.88 -5.80
CA SER A 191 18.47 -10.77 -7.23
C SER A 191 18.97 -12.10 -7.82
N LEU A 192 18.41 -12.51 -8.96
CA LEU A 192 18.91 -13.69 -9.69
C LEU A 192 20.32 -13.49 -10.27
N LYS A 193 20.78 -12.25 -10.37
CA LYS A 193 22.13 -11.90 -10.85
C LYS A 193 23.15 -11.84 -9.73
N ASP A 194 22.72 -11.52 -8.50
CA ASP A 194 23.58 -11.36 -7.35
C ASP A 194 22.76 -11.71 -6.09
N GLY A 195 22.96 -12.93 -5.61
CA GLY A 195 22.24 -13.46 -4.44
C GLY A 195 22.56 -12.75 -3.11
N SER A 196 23.42 -11.73 -3.12
CA SER A 196 23.72 -10.89 -1.95
C SER A 196 22.90 -9.59 -1.90
N LYS A 197 22.13 -9.32 -2.97
CA LYS A 197 21.32 -8.07 -3.14
C LYS A 197 19.85 -8.36 -3.33
#